data_d8e1a0038865d925d3c6e774fe87445a
#
_entry.id   d8e1a0038865d925d3c6e774fe87445a
#
_cell.length_a   1.000
_cell.length_b   1.000
_cell.length_c   1.000
_cell.angle_alpha   90.00
_cell.angle_beta   90.00
_cell.angle_gamma   90.00
#
_symmetry.space_group_name_H-M   'P 1'
#
loop_
_entity.id
_entity.type
_entity.pdbx_description
1 polymer ?
#
loop_
_entity_poly.entity_id
_entity_poly.type
_entity_poly.pdbx_seq_one_letter_code
_entity_poly.pdbx_strand_id
1 'polypeptide(L)'
;MSKKEFDYYYGAEAEQFTFIRVPKVLFTDKEHFGSLSNEAKLMYGLLLERMSLSRKNNWIDDENRVYIIFLIEEVEEIMDVCHDKALNILKELDDVNGIGLVKKKRRGLGLPSILYVKNFIINESDSLQNGKQDNTDNSEHTSRSLKNGFLEVDKTD
;
A
#
# COMPACT_ATOMS: atom_id res chain seq x y z
N MET A 1 -8.32 40.83 2.97
CA MET A 1 -7.80 39.88 1.97
C MET A 1 -8.81 39.71 0.85
N SER A 2 -8.43 39.96 -0.37
CA SER A 2 -9.29 39.74 -1.51
C SER A 2 -9.51 38.22 -1.65
N LYS A 3 -10.77 37.77 -1.66
CA LYS A 3 -11.15 36.42 -1.92
C LYS A 3 -10.73 36.05 -3.34
N LYS A 4 -9.85 35.06 -3.49
CA LYS A 4 -9.53 34.54 -4.82
C LYS A 4 -10.77 33.82 -5.36
N GLU A 5 -11.17 34.17 -6.56
CA GLU A 5 -12.25 33.49 -7.28
C GLU A 5 -11.64 32.46 -8.20
N PHE A 6 -12.15 31.22 -8.10
CA PHE A 6 -11.76 30.13 -8.98
C PHE A 6 -12.77 30.02 -10.12
N ASP A 7 -12.28 29.76 -11.32
CA ASP A 7 -13.10 29.61 -12.50
C ASP A 7 -13.55 28.15 -12.68
N TYR A 8 -14.52 27.93 -13.55
CA TYR A 8 -15.02 26.61 -13.90
C TYR A 8 -14.10 25.92 -14.92
N TYR A 9 -14.14 24.60 -14.97
CA TYR A 9 -13.49 23.84 -16.03
C TYR A 9 -14.36 23.83 -17.29
N TYR A 10 -13.75 24.07 -18.45
CA TYR A 10 -14.44 24.08 -19.74
C TYR A 10 -13.88 22.96 -20.65
N GLY A 11 -14.72 22.03 -21.06
CA GLY A 11 -14.39 21.00 -22.06
C GLY A 11 -13.18 20.12 -21.65
N ALA A 12 -12.21 20.00 -22.54
CA ALA A 12 -11.03 19.13 -22.36
C ALA A 12 -9.96 19.68 -21.41
N GLU A 13 -10.12 20.90 -20.88
CA GLU A 13 -9.15 21.49 -19.94
C GLU A 13 -8.98 20.66 -18.65
N ALA A 14 -10.01 19.91 -18.26
CA ALA A 14 -9.99 19.07 -17.07
C ALA A 14 -8.99 17.90 -17.12
N GLU A 15 -8.41 17.60 -18.29
CA GLU A 15 -7.52 16.46 -18.48
C GLU A 15 -6.01 16.80 -18.40
N GLN A 16 -5.67 18.06 -18.24
CA GLN A 16 -4.29 18.55 -18.33
C GLN A 16 -3.52 18.60 -17.00
N PHE A 17 -4.04 18.01 -15.95
CA PHE A 17 -3.45 18.11 -14.61
C PHE A 17 -2.65 16.88 -14.21
N THR A 18 -1.60 17.12 -13.43
CA THR A 18 -0.92 16.04 -12.70
C THR A 18 -1.65 15.76 -11.40
N PHE A 19 -1.76 14.48 -11.06
CA PHE A 19 -2.48 14.04 -9.87
C PHE A 19 -1.64 13.11 -9.03
N ILE A 20 -1.78 13.23 -7.72
CA ILE A 20 -1.35 12.19 -6.79
C ILE A 20 -2.41 11.10 -6.81
N ARG A 21 -2.02 9.86 -7.11
CA ARG A 21 -2.92 8.73 -7.13
C ARG A 21 -2.95 8.05 -5.78
N VAL A 22 -4.10 8.04 -5.15
CA VAL A 22 -4.33 7.32 -3.90
C VAL A 22 -5.25 6.13 -4.18
N PRO A 23 -4.87 4.89 -3.80
CA PRO A 23 -5.73 3.74 -4.01
C PRO A 23 -7.05 3.88 -3.27
N LYS A 24 -8.18 3.71 -3.97
CA LYS A 24 -9.51 3.81 -3.37
C LYS A 24 -9.75 2.82 -2.24
N VAL A 25 -9.11 1.65 -2.31
CA VAL A 25 -9.24 0.61 -1.28
C VAL A 25 -8.86 1.09 0.12
N LEU A 26 -7.93 2.04 0.23
CA LEU A 26 -7.58 2.66 1.51
C LEU A 26 -8.74 3.38 2.19
N PHE A 27 -9.75 3.79 1.42
CA PHE A 27 -10.97 4.44 1.90
C PHE A 27 -12.16 3.51 1.99
N THR A 28 -12.23 2.49 1.15
CA THR A 28 -13.38 1.58 1.05
C THR A 28 -13.26 0.36 1.95
N ASP A 29 -12.07 -0.19 2.12
CA ASP A 29 -11.79 -1.31 3.01
C ASP A 29 -11.45 -0.80 4.42
N LYS A 30 -12.48 -0.66 5.23
CA LYS A 30 -12.34 -0.13 6.60
C LYS A 30 -11.82 -1.17 7.58
N GLU A 31 -11.92 -2.43 7.27
CA GLU A 31 -11.40 -3.51 8.10
C GLU A 31 -9.88 -3.48 8.14
N HIS A 32 -9.23 -3.36 6.99
CA HIS A 32 -7.77 -3.38 6.90
C HIS A 32 -7.12 -2.00 7.02
N PHE A 33 -7.78 -0.94 6.50
CA PHE A 33 -7.20 0.41 6.41
C PHE A 33 -7.93 1.47 7.23
N GLY A 34 -8.96 1.09 7.97
CA GLY A 34 -9.77 2.05 8.74
C GLY A 34 -9.03 2.79 9.84
N SER A 35 -7.92 2.25 10.33
CA SER A 35 -7.07 2.90 11.35
C SER A 35 -6.18 4.01 10.78
N LEU A 36 -5.99 4.07 9.46
CA LEU A 36 -5.18 5.11 8.83
C LEU A 36 -5.90 6.46 8.83
N SER A 37 -5.17 7.51 9.19
CA SER A 37 -5.62 8.88 8.96
C SER A 37 -5.66 9.21 7.47
N ASN A 38 -6.40 10.25 7.09
CA ASN A 38 -6.44 10.71 5.71
C ASN A 38 -5.08 11.20 5.23
N GLU A 39 -4.30 11.81 6.14
CA GLU A 39 -2.93 12.22 5.86
C GLU A 39 -2.02 11.02 5.56
N ALA A 40 -2.16 9.91 6.30
CA ALA A 40 -1.40 8.70 6.04
C ALA A 40 -1.76 8.06 4.69
N LYS A 41 -3.02 8.05 4.31
CA LYS A 41 -3.49 7.60 2.99
C LYS A 41 -2.93 8.45 1.86
N LEU A 42 -2.93 9.76 2.04
CA LEU A 42 -2.34 10.71 1.09
C LEU A 42 -0.83 10.53 0.97
N MET A 43 -0.16 10.37 2.12
CA MET A 43 1.28 10.06 2.17
C MET A 43 1.61 8.79 1.38
N TYR A 44 0.82 7.73 1.54
CA TYR A 44 1.02 6.50 0.79
C TYR A 44 0.94 6.73 -0.72
N GLY A 45 0.00 7.56 -1.19
CA GLY A 45 -0.09 7.96 -2.59
C GLY A 45 1.17 8.68 -3.09
N LEU A 46 1.73 9.59 -2.29
CA LEU A 46 3.00 10.27 -2.60
C LEU A 46 4.18 9.30 -2.67
N LEU A 47 4.23 8.33 -1.77
CA LEU A 47 5.28 7.31 -1.76
C LEU A 47 5.19 6.39 -2.99
N LEU A 48 3.99 6.05 -3.45
CA LEU A 48 3.77 5.28 -4.68
C LEU A 48 4.28 6.05 -5.92
N GLU A 49 4.06 7.35 -5.97
CA GLU A 49 4.60 8.20 -7.04
C GLU A 49 6.12 8.21 -7.01
N ARG A 50 6.73 8.39 -5.84
CA ARG A 50 8.18 8.29 -5.66
C ARG A 50 8.74 6.94 -6.07
N MET A 51 8.08 5.86 -5.72
CA MET A 51 8.46 4.50 -6.11
C MET A 51 8.48 4.32 -7.63
N SER A 52 7.55 4.93 -8.34
CA SER A 52 7.53 4.93 -9.81
C SER A 52 8.78 5.60 -10.40
N LEU A 53 9.22 6.71 -9.83
CA LEU A 53 10.45 7.41 -10.23
C LEU A 53 11.71 6.60 -9.86
N SER A 54 11.74 5.97 -8.71
CA SER A 54 12.85 5.12 -8.26
C SER A 54 13.07 3.93 -9.18
N ARG A 55 11.99 3.34 -9.67
CA ARG A 55 12.05 2.26 -10.65
C ARG A 55 12.73 2.72 -11.96
N LYS A 56 12.43 3.92 -12.43
CA LYS A 56 13.08 4.53 -13.60
C LYS A 56 14.56 4.78 -13.36
N ASN A 57 14.97 5.10 -12.13
CA ASN A 57 16.35 5.31 -11.72
C ASN A 57 17.10 4.02 -11.38
N ASN A 58 16.45 2.87 -11.52
CA ASN A 58 17.00 1.55 -11.20
C ASN A 58 17.41 1.37 -9.72
N TRP A 59 16.68 1.99 -8.80
CA TRP A 59 16.85 1.81 -7.35
C TRP A 59 16.15 0.53 -6.88
N ILE A 60 16.82 -0.58 -7.12
CA ILE A 60 16.34 -1.93 -6.86
C ILE A 60 17.41 -2.66 -6.05
N ASP A 61 16.99 -3.40 -5.04
CA ASP A 61 17.89 -4.20 -4.21
C ASP A 61 18.19 -5.59 -4.81
N ASP A 62 19.01 -6.37 -4.12
CA ASP A 62 19.44 -7.71 -4.56
C ASP A 62 18.27 -8.71 -4.66
N GLU A 63 17.15 -8.45 -3.98
CA GLU A 63 15.94 -9.26 -4.04
C GLU A 63 14.91 -8.72 -5.06
N ASN A 64 15.34 -7.81 -5.93
CA ASN A 64 14.50 -7.16 -6.94
C ASN A 64 13.36 -6.30 -6.35
N ARG A 65 13.54 -5.80 -5.12
CA ARG A 65 12.58 -4.90 -4.49
C ARG A 65 12.94 -3.45 -4.75
N VAL A 66 11.96 -2.67 -5.20
CA VAL A 66 12.12 -1.23 -5.41
C VAL A 66 12.15 -0.52 -4.06
N TYR A 67 13.13 0.34 -3.84
CA TYR A 67 13.21 1.21 -2.67
C TYR A 67 13.24 2.69 -3.07
N ILE A 68 12.90 3.56 -2.13
CA ILE A 68 13.01 5.00 -2.27
C ILE A 68 13.98 5.55 -1.24
N ILE A 69 14.73 6.55 -1.61
CA ILE A 69 15.49 7.37 -0.66
C ILE A 69 14.51 8.40 -0.11
N PHE A 70 14.39 8.47 1.21
CA PHE A 70 13.37 9.23 1.87
C PHE A 70 13.94 10.15 2.94
N LEU A 71 13.58 11.40 2.84
CA LEU A 71 13.89 12.42 3.83
C LEU A 71 12.58 12.91 4.45
N ILE A 72 12.53 12.94 5.76
CA ILE A 72 11.32 13.39 6.49
C ILE A 72 10.99 14.85 6.19
N GLU A 73 12.01 15.65 5.93
CA GLU A 73 11.89 17.07 5.56
C GLU A 73 11.08 17.26 4.27
N GLU A 74 11.17 16.32 3.33
CA GLU A 74 10.36 16.37 2.10
C GLU A 74 8.86 16.20 2.40
N VAL A 75 8.52 15.40 3.40
CA VAL A 75 7.13 15.24 3.85
C VAL A 75 6.63 16.50 4.52
N GLU A 76 7.44 17.08 5.38
CA GLU A 76 7.12 18.35 6.05
C GLU A 76 6.78 19.44 5.03
N GLU A 77 7.58 19.53 3.98
CA GLU A 77 7.40 20.52 2.91
C GLU A 77 6.15 20.23 2.05
N ILE A 78 6.00 18.98 1.56
CA ILE A 78 4.90 18.63 0.64
C ILE A 78 3.54 18.68 1.35
N MET A 79 3.49 18.24 2.60
CA MET A 79 2.25 18.16 3.36
C MET A 79 1.98 19.38 4.23
N ASP A 80 2.93 20.33 4.29
CA ASP A 80 2.85 21.52 5.14
C ASP A 80 2.56 21.18 6.61
N VAL A 81 3.34 20.28 7.16
CA VAL A 81 3.20 19.80 8.53
C VAL A 81 4.51 19.94 9.30
N CYS A 82 4.40 20.02 10.63
CA CYS A 82 5.60 20.01 11.48
C CYS A 82 6.26 18.63 11.53
N HIS A 83 7.50 18.59 11.98
CA HIS A 83 8.32 17.39 12.08
C HIS A 83 7.63 16.24 12.84
N ASP A 84 7.08 16.53 14.01
CA ASP A 84 6.40 15.52 14.82
C ASP A 84 5.16 14.94 14.13
N LYS A 85 4.41 15.77 13.42
CA LYS A 85 3.25 15.32 12.64
C LYS A 85 3.69 14.43 11.47
N ALA A 86 4.74 14.81 10.75
CA ALA A 86 5.30 14.00 9.67
C ALA A 86 5.76 12.63 10.15
N LEU A 87 6.46 12.58 11.29
CA LEU A 87 6.87 11.32 11.92
C LEU A 87 5.67 10.45 12.33
N ASN A 88 4.62 11.05 12.89
CA ASN A 88 3.42 10.32 13.29
C ASN A 88 2.67 9.75 12.08
N ILE A 89 2.57 10.48 10.99
CA ILE A 89 1.99 10.00 9.73
C ILE A 89 2.78 8.79 9.21
N LEU A 90 4.09 8.86 9.21
CA LEU A 90 4.94 7.75 8.78
C LEU A 90 4.80 6.52 9.68
N LYS A 91 4.67 6.71 11.00
CA LYS A 91 4.44 5.62 11.96
C LYS A 91 3.15 4.87 11.74
N GLU A 92 2.10 5.52 11.26
CA GLU A 92 0.84 4.83 10.91
C GLU A 92 1.03 3.81 9.77
N LEU A 93 1.98 4.06 8.88
CA LEU A 93 2.25 3.22 7.71
C LEU A 93 3.32 2.17 7.97
N ASP A 94 4.21 2.37 8.93
CA ASP A 94 5.37 1.52 9.12
C ASP A 94 5.02 0.10 9.62
N ASP A 95 5.96 -0.83 9.52
CA ASP A 95 5.77 -2.24 9.88
C ASP A 95 5.98 -2.53 11.37
N VAL A 96 6.46 -1.57 12.15
CA VAL A 96 6.70 -1.70 13.60
C VAL A 96 5.53 -1.14 14.40
N ASN A 97 5.10 0.08 14.10
CA ASN A 97 4.09 0.81 14.86
C ASN A 97 2.73 0.92 14.15
N GLY A 98 2.71 0.72 12.84
CA GLY A 98 1.54 0.90 11.99
C GLY A 98 1.05 -0.39 11.34
N ILE A 99 0.35 -0.23 10.23
CA ILE A 99 -0.28 -1.35 9.52
C ILE A 99 0.67 -2.15 8.62
N GLY A 100 1.89 -1.68 8.43
CA GLY A 100 2.91 -2.41 7.68
C GLY A 100 2.93 -2.18 6.17
N LEU A 101 2.37 -1.09 5.68
CA LEU A 101 2.47 -0.71 4.25
C LEU A 101 3.84 -0.16 3.84
N VAL A 102 4.66 0.23 4.79
CA VAL A 102 6.00 0.78 4.56
C VAL A 102 6.98 0.13 5.51
N LYS A 103 8.16 -0.19 5.00
CA LYS A 103 9.28 -0.66 5.82
C LYS A 103 10.47 0.27 5.69
N LYS A 104 10.90 0.84 6.80
CA LYS A 104 12.06 1.71 6.89
C LYS A 104 13.33 0.89 7.15
N LYS A 105 14.38 1.14 6.38
CA LYS A 105 15.70 0.54 6.60
C LYS A 105 16.76 1.62 6.73
N ARG A 106 17.49 1.60 7.84
CA ARG A 106 18.68 2.45 8.03
C ARG A 106 19.86 1.84 7.29
N ARG A 107 20.66 2.68 6.64
CA ARG A 107 21.85 2.25 5.90
C ARG A 107 23.17 2.51 6.64
N GLY A 108 23.11 3.09 7.84
CA GLY A 108 24.29 3.42 8.65
C GLY A 108 24.48 4.93 8.83
N LEU A 109 25.56 5.30 9.51
CA LEU A 109 25.88 6.70 9.83
C LEU A 109 26.13 7.53 8.56
N GLY A 110 25.50 8.69 8.48
CA GLY A 110 25.69 9.65 7.40
C GLY A 110 24.96 9.33 6.10
N LEU A 111 24.24 8.19 6.02
CA LEU A 111 23.43 7.83 4.86
C LEU A 111 21.94 8.02 5.13
N PRO A 112 21.17 8.57 4.17
CA PRO A 112 19.73 8.68 4.32
C PRO A 112 19.09 7.29 4.40
N SER A 113 18.03 7.17 5.20
CA SER A 113 17.24 5.95 5.27
C SER A 113 16.56 5.66 3.95
N ILE A 114 16.32 4.38 3.69
CA ILE A 114 15.51 3.95 2.55
C ILE A 114 14.17 3.42 3.03
N LEU A 115 13.14 3.55 2.20
CA LEU A 115 11.83 3.00 2.42
C LEU A 115 11.48 1.99 1.32
N TYR A 116 10.91 0.88 1.75
CA TYR A 116 10.21 -0.06 0.88
C TYR A 116 8.72 0.21 0.99
N VAL A 117 8.09 0.55 -0.11
CA VAL A 117 6.64 0.73 -0.18
C VAL A 117 6.03 -0.61 -0.57
N LYS A 118 5.24 -1.19 0.32
CA LYS A 118 4.60 -2.48 0.10
C LYS A 118 3.31 -2.34 -0.70
N ASN A 119 2.90 -3.46 -1.31
CA ASN A 119 1.66 -3.51 -2.07
C ASN A 119 0.44 -3.46 -1.13
N PHE A 120 -0.55 -2.67 -1.48
CA PHE A 120 -1.82 -2.55 -0.76
C PHE A 120 -2.80 -3.70 -1.06
N ILE A 121 -2.50 -4.56 -2.03
CA ILE A 121 -3.31 -5.74 -2.34
C ILE A 121 -3.04 -6.80 -1.29
N ILE A 122 -4.08 -7.19 -0.55
CA ILE A 122 -4.02 -8.22 0.47
C ILE A 122 -4.27 -9.56 -0.21
N ASN A 123 -3.27 -10.45 -0.16
CA ASN A 123 -3.43 -11.82 -0.58
C ASN A 123 -3.94 -12.64 0.61
N GLU A 124 -5.16 -13.13 0.54
CA GLU A 124 -5.81 -13.91 1.61
C GLU A 124 -5.07 -15.23 1.93
N SER A 125 -4.12 -15.64 1.09
CA SER A 125 -3.30 -16.84 1.29
C SER A 125 -2.29 -16.75 2.45
N ASP A 126 -1.95 -15.54 2.91
CA ASP A 126 -0.96 -15.36 3.97
C ASP A 126 -1.58 -15.32 5.38
N SER A 127 -2.90 -15.31 5.50
CA SER A 127 -3.60 -15.28 6.80
C SER A 127 -3.71 -16.64 7.47
N LEU A 128 -3.31 -17.74 6.82
CA LEU A 128 -3.47 -19.09 7.34
C LEU A 128 -2.19 -19.72 7.95
N GLN A 129 -1.08 -19.00 8.01
CA GLN A 129 0.18 -19.56 8.51
C GLN A 129 0.58 -19.16 9.95
N ASN A 130 -0.26 -18.44 10.69
CA ASN A 130 0.00 -18.13 12.10
C ASN A 130 -1.12 -18.61 13.03
N GLY A 131 -1.39 -19.91 13.02
CA GLY A 131 -2.37 -20.48 13.93
C GLY A 131 -2.16 -21.96 14.16
N LYS A 132 -1.37 -22.28 15.20
CA LYS A 132 -1.38 -23.54 15.97
C LYS A 132 -0.66 -24.76 15.40
N GLN A 133 0.54 -24.96 15.94
CA GLN A 133 0.96 -26.28 16.40
C GLN A 133 0.20 -26.60 17.69
N ASP A 134 -0.68 -27.55 17.64
CA ASP A 134 -0.98 -28.44 18.76
C ASP A 134 -1.26 -29.82 18.22
N ASN A 135 -0.40 -30.74 18.67
CA ASN A 135 -0.48 -32.17 18.51
C ASN A 135 -1.75 -32.70 19.15
N THR A 136 -2.44 -33.57 18.45
CA THR A 136 -2.84 -34.89 19.02
C THR A 136 -3.27 -35.83 17.92
N ASP A 137 -2.69 -37.02 18.02
CA ASP A 137 -2.99 -38.24 17.29
C ASP A 137 -4.49 -38.62 17.25
N ASN A 138 -4.93 -39.16 16.16
CA ASN A 138 -5.34 -40.55 16.00
C ASN A 138 -6.44 -40.78 14.95
N SER A 139 -6.10 -41.69 14.07
CA SER A 139 -6.89 -42.75 13.46
C SER A 139 -8.02 -42.47 12.45
N GLU A 140 -7.72 -42.96 11.28
CA GLU A 140 -8.45 -43.91 10.43
C GLU A 140 -9.76 -43.55 9.74
N HIS A 141 -9.66 -43.74 8.44
CA HIS A 141 -10.63 -44.36 7.51
C HIS A 141 -11.75 -43.51 6.92
N THR A 142 -11.72 -43.21 5.70
CA THR A 142 -12.35 -43.86 4.57
C THR A 142 -12.47 -42.94 3.36
N SER A 143 -11.99 -43.46 2.28
CA SER A 143 -12.17 -42.97 0.92
C SER A 143 -13.66 -42.83 0.56
N ARG A 144 -14.03 -41.70 -0.02
CA ARG A 144 -15.08 -41.66 -1.05
C ARG A 144 -14.81 -40.57 -2.03
N SER A 145 -14.39 -41.01 -3.18
CA SER A 145 -14.47 -40.38 -4.47
C SER A 145 -15.87 -39.82 -4.73
N LEU A 146 -15.96 -38.53 -5.05
CA LEU A 146 -17.13 -38.03 -5.75
C LEU A 146 -16.67 -37.35 -7.03
N LYS A 147 -17.11 -37.95 -8.11
CA LYS A 147 -16.91 -37.58 -9.49
C LYS A 147 -17.49 -36.20 -9.78
N ASN A 148 -16.70 -35.43 -10.51
CA ASN A 148 -17.12 -34.23 -11.22
C ASN A 148 -18.30 -34.53 -12.14
N GLY A 149 -19.39 -33.85 -11.91
CA GLY A 149 -20.44 -33.66 -12.89
C GLY A 149 -20.17 -32.41 -13.71
N PHE A 150 -19.76 -32.64 -14.93
CA PHE A 150 -19.65 -31.61 -15.94
C PHE A 150 -21.07 -31.33 -16.48
N LEU A 151 -21.53 -30.09 -16.38
CA LEU A 151 -22.75 -29.67 -17.06
C LEU A 151 -22.38 -29.00 -18.37
N GLU A 152 -22.60 -29.70 -19.44
CA GLU A 152 -22.68 -29.17 -20.80
C GLU A 152 -23.86 -28.22 -20.91
N VAL A 153 -23.58 -27.02 -21.42
CA VAL A 153 -24.63 -26.10 -21.87
C VAL A 153 -24.83 -26.33 -23.35
N ASP A 154 -25.97 -26.93 -23.69
CA ASP A 154 -26.45 -27.06 -25.06
C ASP A 154 -26.76 -25.66 -25.62
N LYS A 155 -26.13 -25.39 -26.77
CA LYS A 155 -26.58 -24.34 -27.70
C LYS A 155 -27.72 -24.87 -28.52
N THR A 156 -28.83 -24.20 -28.48
CA THR A 156 -29.83 -24.28 -29.53
C THR A 156 -30.11 -22.90 -30.07
N ASP A 157 -30.15 -22.83 -31.36
CA ASP A 157 -30.32 -21.78 -32.36
C ASP A 157 -31.05 -20.49 -31.95
#